data_d9937ebe88946776b8b938016818f024
#
_entry.id   d9937ebe88946776b8b938016818f024
#
_cell.length_a   1.000
_cell.length_b   1.000
_cell.length_c   1.000
_cell.angle_alpha   90.00
_cell.angle_beta   90.00
_cell.angle_gamma   90.00
#
_symmetry.space_group_name_H-M   'P 1'
#
loop_
_entity.id
_entity.type
_entity.pdbx_description
1 polymer ?
#
loop_
_entity_poly.entity_id
_entity_poly.type
_entity_poly.pdbx_seq_one_letter_code
_entity_poly.pdbx_strand_id
1 'polypeptide(L)'
;MLPVAVFCAIGVIDRRDLEEISWSVLWMVAGGFALGVALNETGLATHMIQAIPFDTWSPIVVIVGSGLICYAMANFISHTATAALLVPILAVAGMSMQENLASLGGVSTLLIGVAIGSSLGMVLPISTPPNALAHATGMIKQNDMAKVGLIMGIVGLVLGYTMLIVLGSNGLL
;
A
#
# COMPACT_ATOMS: atom_id res chain seq x y z
N MET A 1 0.41 -12.26 20.02
CA MET A 1 -0.22 -13.52 20.50
C MET A 1 -0.42 -13.52 22.02
N LEU A 2 0.57 -13.16 22.85
CA LEU A 2 0.45 -13.18 24.32
C LEU A 2 -0.76 -12.37 24.86
N PRO A 3 -1.02 -11.11 24.42
CA PRO A 3 -2.18 -10.35 24.88
C PRO A 3 -3.52 -11.04 24.55
N VAL A 4 -3.65 -11.60 23.35
CA VAL A 4 -4.88 -12.31 22.94
C VAL A 4 -5.11 -13.54 23.83
N ALA A 5 -4.06 -14.33 24.09
CA ALA A 5 -4.16 -15.50 24.97
C ALA A 5 -4.59 -15.12 26.38
N VAL A 6 -4.03 -14.03 26.94
CA VAL A 6 -4.43 -13.53 28.27
C VAL A 6 -5.88 -13.05 28.26
N PHE A 7 -6.32 -12.28 27.27
CA PHE A 7 -7.70 -11.81 27.20
C PHE A 7 -8.71 -12.93 26.99
N CYS A 8 -8.35 -13.99 26.26
CA CYS A 8 -9.18 -15.19 26.17
C CYS A 8 -9.24 -15.94 27.52
N ALA A 9 -8.11 -16.05 28.24
CA ALA A 9 -8.05 -16.79 29.49
C ALA A 9 -8.87 -16.10 30.61
N ILE A 10 -8.94 -14.77 30.62
CA ILE A 10 -9.72 -13.99 31.59
C ILE A 10 -11.16 -13.69 31.13
N GLY A 11 -11.57 -14.22 29.95
CA GLY A 11 -12.94 -14.11 29.43
C GLY A 11 -13.31 -12.71 28.88
N VAL A 12 -12.33 -11.88 28.56
CA VAL A 12 -12.54 -10.56 27.92
C VAL A 12 -12.79 -10.73 26.42
N ILE A 13 -12.13 -11.72 25.80
CA ILE A 13 -12.32 -12.10 24.40
C ILE A 13 -12.98 -13.48 24.39
N ASP A 14 -14.10 -13.62 23.72
CA ASP A 14 -14.79 -14.86 23.55
C ASP A 14 -14.60 -15.45 22.12
N ARG A 15 -15.24 -16.61 21.88
CA ARG A 15 -15.16 -17.27 20.57
C ARG A 15 -15.74 -16.41 19.45
N ARG A 16 -16.77 -15.62 19.73
CA ARG A 16 -17.43 -14.78 18.73
C ARG A 16 -16.52 -13.65 18.29
N ASP A 17 -15.83 -13.01 19.24
CA ASP A 17 -14.85 -11.96 18.94
C ASP A 17 -13.74 -12.49 18.03
N LEU A 18 -13.32 -13.74 18.23
CA LEU A 18 -12.32 -14.38 17.36
C LEU A 18 -12.88 -14.71 15.97
N GLU A 19 -14.16 -15.04 15.87
CA GLU A 19 -14.82 -15.28 14.59
C GLU A 19 -15.06 -13.98 13.80
N GLU A 20 -15.20 -12.84 14.48
CA GLU A 20 -15.35 -11.52 13.86
C GLU A 20 -14.02 -10.96 13.30
N ILE A 21 -12.88 -11.53 13.67
CA ILE A 21 -11.58 -11.15 13.10
C ILE A 21 -11.60 -11.41 11.59
N SER A 22 -11.15 -10.42 10.83
CA SER A 22 -10.98 -10.54 9.38
C SER A 22 -9.80 -11.45 9.03
N TRP A 23 -9.97 -12.76 9.23
CA TRP A 23 -8.94 -13.78 8.97
C TRP A 23 -8.41 -13.72 7.53
N SER A 24 -9.26 -13.38 6.57
CA SER A 24 -8.86 -13.21 5.17
C SER A 24 -7.81 -12.11 5.01
N VAL A 25 -7.92 -11.01 5.75
CA VAL A 25 -6.91 -9.94 5.75
C VAL A 25 -5.61 -10.42 6.37
N LEU A 26 -5.66 -11.14 7.49
CA LEU A 26 -4.47 -11.69 8.15
C LEU A 26 -3.72 -12.67 7.23
N TRP A 27 -4.44 -13.58 6.57
CA TRP A 27 -3.84 -14.54 5.63
C TRP A 27 -3.26 -13.83 4.41
N MET A 28 -3.91 -12.79 3.91
CA MET A 28 -3.41 -12.02 2.78
C MET A 28 -2.12 -11.27 3.14
N VAL A 29 -2.07 -10.64 4.32
CA VAL A 29 -0.85 -9.97 4.81
C VAL A 29 0.28 -10.98 5.01
N ALA A 30 0.00 -12.10 5.67
CA ALA A 30 0.98 -13.17 5.87
C ALA A 30 1.48 -13.73 4.54
N GLY A 31 0.58 -13.93 3.56
CA GLY A 31 0.93 -14.37 2.20
C GLY A 31 1.80 -13.34 1.46
N GLY A 32 1.52 -12.05 1.63
CA GLY A 32 2.33 -10.96 1.08
C GLY A 32 3.77 -10.96 1.62
N PHE A 33 3.93 -11.13 2.94
CA PHE A 33 5.26 -11.27 3.55
C PHE A 33 5.97 -12.55 3.09
N ALA A 34 5.27 -13.68 3.05
CA ALA A 34 5.84 -14.93 2.55
C ALA A 34 6.31 -14.82 1.09
N LEU A 35 5.51 -14.14 0.24
CA LEU A 35 5.88 -13.85 -1.14
C LEU A 35 7.13 -12.97 -1.21
N GLY A 36 7.22 -11.92 -0.39
CA GLY A 36 8.40 -11.06 -0.32
C GLY A 36 9.67 -11.83 0.06
N VAL A 37 9.60 -12.68 1.07
CA VAL A 37 10.70 -13.57 1.48
C VAL A 37 11.05 -14.53 0.34
N ALA A 38 10.08 -15.19 -0.28
CA ALA A 38 10.32 -16.12 -1.38
C ALA A 38 10.98 -15.45 -2.58
N LEU A 39 10.55 -14.25 -2.96
CA LEU A 39 11.15 -13.46 -4.04
C LEU A 39 12.61 -13.12 -3.76
N ASN A 40 12.93 -12.80 -2.51
CA ASN A 40 14.29 -12.49 -2.09
C ASN A 40 15.18 -13.74 -2.07
N GLU A 41 14.74 -14.82 -1.41
CA GLU A 41 15.49 -16.06 -1.27
C GLU A 41 15.71 -16.80 -2.59
N THR A 42 14.77 -16.73 -3.51
CA THR A 42 14.89 -17.34 -4.84
C THR A 42 15.73 -16.52 -5.82
N GLY A 43 16.06 -15.27 -5.48
CA GLY A 43 16.71 -14.34 -6.38
C GLY A 43 15.83 -13.86 -7.53
N LEU A 44 14.56 -14.27 -7.56
CA LEU A 44 13.63 -13.90 -8.63
C LEU A 44 13.42 -12.38 -8.69
N ALA A 45 13.34 -11.73 -7.53
CA ALA A 45 13.25 -10.27 -7.46
C ALA A 45 14.46 -9.61 -8.14
N THR A 46 15.67 -10.10 -7.88
CA THR A 46 16.89 -9.61 -8.50
C THR A 46 16.87 -9.79 -10.02
N HIS A 47 16.42 -10.94 -10.51
CA HIS A 47 16.27 -11.18 -11.94
C HIS A 47 15.23 -10.26 -12.59
N MET A 48 14.10 -10.06 -11.94
CA MET A 48 13.05 -9.15 -12.43
C MET A 48 13.55 -7.70 -12.49
N ILE A 49 14.30 -7.27 -11.47
CA ILE A 49 14.86 -5.92 -11.39
C ILE A 49 15.91 -5.71 -12.47
N GLN A 50 16.81 -6.68 -12.69
CA GLN A 50 17.81 -6.61 -13.74
C GLN A 50 17.22 -6.60 -15.16
N ALA A 51 16.02 -7.14 -15.34
CA ALA A 51 15.29 -7.08 -16.60
C ALA A 51 14.69 -5.69 -16.92
N ILE A 52 14.54 -4.84 -15.90
CA ILE A 52 14.01 -3.48 -16.05
C ILE A 52 15.18 -2.50 -15.86
N PRO A 53 15.46 -1.62 -16.82
CA PRO A 53 16.57 -0.67 -16.73
C PRO A 53 16.24 0.49 -15.77
N PHE A 54 16.00 0.17 -14.50
CA PHE A 54 15.70 1.17 -13.46
C PHE A 54 16.79 2.22 -13.30
N ASP A 55 18.04 1.85 -13.61
CA ASP A 55 19.20 2.76 -13.54
C ASP A 55 19.07 3.98 -14.48
N THR A 56 18.22 3.88 -15.49
CA THR A 56 17.93 4.97 -16.43
C THR A 56 16.78 5.87 -15.98
N TRP A 57 16.03 5.45 -14.96
CA TRP A 57 14.84 6.18 -14.48
C TRP A 57 15.24 7.14 -13.36
N SER A 58 14.70 8.36 -13.42
CA SER A 58 14.92 9.28 -12.30
C SER A 58 14.24 8.77 -11.02
N PRO A 59 14.83 9.00 -9.84
CA PRO A 59 14.27 8.59 -8.56
C PRO A 59 12.80 9.04 -8.37
N ILE A 60 12.49 10.24 -8.82
CA ILE A 60 11.13 10.81 -8.78
C ILE A 60 10.16 9.96 -9.60
N VAL A 61 10.55 9.53 -10.80
CA VAL A 61 9.70 8.69 -11.66
C VAL A 61 9.42 7.35 -11.00
N VAL A 62 10.40 6.75 -10.34
CA VAL A 62 10.23 5.48 -9.62
C VAL A 62 9.28 5.63 -8.44
N ILE A 63 9.49 6.66 -7.59
CA ILE A 63 8.67 6.92 -6.40
C ILE A 63 7.23 7.27 -6.80
N VAL A 64 7.05 8.23 -7.71
CA VAL A 64 5.71 8.67 -8.12
C VAL A 64 5.02 7.61 -8.98
N GLY A 65 5.73 6.98 -9.90
CA GLY A 65 5.19 5.94 -10.78
C GLY A 65 4.70 4.72 -10.00
N SER A 66 5.47 4.22 -9.03
CA SER A 66 5.05 3.11 -8.17
C SER A 66 3.79 3.47 -7.38
N GLY A 67 3.72 4.68 -6.84
CA GLY A 67 2.53 5.14 -6.12
C GLY A 67 1.30 5.32 -7.00
N LEU A 68 1.46 5.78 -8.22
CA LEU A 68 0.35 5.86 -9.19
C LEU A 68 -0.19 4.47 -9.54
N ILE A 69 0.69 3.48 -9.70
CA ILE A 69 0.29 2.08 -9.91
C ILE A 69 -0.48 1.57 -8.69
N CYS A 70 0.03 1.84 -7.47
CA CYS A 70 -0.64 1.47 -6.23
C CYS A 70 -2.02 2.14 -6.09
N TYR A 71 -2.11 3.45 -6.40
CA TYR A 71 -3.36 4.18 -6.43
C TYR A 71 -4.37 3.57 -7.40
N ALA A 72 -3.94 3.29 -8.64
CA ALA A 72 -4.80 2.66 -9.62
C ALA A 72 -5.31 1.30 -9.13
N MET A 73 -4.43 0.43 -8.64
CA MET A 73 -4.80 -0.90 -8.12
C MET A 73 -5.73 -0.81 -6.90
N ALA A 74 -5.48 0.12 -5.98
CA ALA A 74 -6.27 0.29 -4.76
C ALA A 74 -7.74 0.67 -5.03
N ASN A 75 -8.06 1.21 -6.20
CA ASN A 75 -9.44 1.48 -6.60
C ASN A 75 -10.20 0.20 -7.00
N PHE A 76 -9.51 -0.83 -7.47
CA PHE A 76 -10.14 -2.09 -7.92
C PHE A 76 -10.03 -3.21 -6.89
N ILE A 77 -8.92 -3.22 -6.12
CA ILE A 77 -8.70 -4.19 -5.05
C ILE A 77 -8.95 -3.47 -3.72
N SER A 78 -8.62 -3.87 -2.60
CA SER A 78 -8.66 -3.06 -1.38
C SER A 78 -7.31 -2.37 -1.14
N HIS A 79 -7.31 -1.28 -0.38
CA HIS A 79 -6.09 -0.59 0.05
C HIS A 79 -5.09 -1.55 0.71
N THR A 80 -5.59 -2.35 1.66
CA THR A 80 -4.79 -3.32 2.40
C THR A 80 -4.22 -4.40 1.48
N ALA A 81 -5.03 -4.92 0.54
CA ALA A 81 -4.57 -5.92 -0.41
C ALA A 81 -3.50 -5.37 -1.34
N THR A 82 -3.69 -4.15 -1.84
CA THR A 82 -2.70 -3.48 -2.70
C THR A 82 -1.38 -3.28 -1.96
N ALA A 83 -1.43 -2.75 -0.74
CA ALA A 83 -0.24 -2.55 0.07
C ALA A 83 0.45 -3.88 0.41
N ALA A 84 -0.30 -4.91 0.85
CA ALA A 84 0.25 -6.22 1.19
C ALA A 84 0.93 -6.91 0.01
N LEU A 85 0.42 -6.69 -1.20
CA LEU A 85 1.00 -7.24 -2.42
C LEU A 85 2.24 -6.47 -2.89
N LEU A 86 2.16 -5.14 -2.94
CA LEU A 86 3.17 -4.32 -3.62
C LEU A 86 4.31 -3.88 -2.71
N VAL A 87 4.08 -3.68 -1.41
CA VAL A 87 5.15 -3.26 -0.47
C VAL A 87 6.32 -4.24 -0.44
N PRO A 88 6.15 -5.56 -0.31
CA PRO A 88 7.27 -6.49 -0.31
C PRO A 88 8.06 -6.47 -1.63
N ILE A 89 7.35 -6.41 -2.76
CA ILE A 89 7.97 -6.38 -4.09
C ILE A 89 8.78 -5.10 -4.28
N LEU A 90 8.17 -3.95 -3.97
CA LEU A 90 8.82 -2.65 -4.11
C LEU A 90 9.90 -2.39 -3.06
N ALA A 91 9.84 -3.04 -1.90
CA ALA A 91 10.93 -3.01 -0.92
C ALA A 91 12.20 -3.66 -1.49
N VAL A 92 12.07 -4.84 -2.09
CA VAL A 92 13.21 -5.53 -2.71
C VAL A 92 13.73 -4.73 -3.90
N ALA A 93 12.85 -4.19 -4.75
CA ALA A 93 13.23 -3.31 -5.85
C ALA A 93 13.94 -2.04 -5.35
N GLY A 94 13.41 -1.41 -4.30
CA GLY A 94 14.01 -0.23 -3.70
C GLY A 94 15.39 -0.47 -3.10
N MET A 95 15.61 -1.63 -2.47
CA MET A 95 16.93 -1.99 -1.91
C MET A 95 17.99 -2.11 -3.00
N SER A 96 17.66 -2.64 -4.17
CA SER A 96 18.61 -2.71 -5.29
C SER A 96 18.92 -1.35 -5.92
N MET A 97 18.07 -0.36 -5.70
CA MET A 97 18.20 1.00 -6.20
C MET A 97 18.55 2.01 -5.09
N GLN A 98 19.05 1.55 -3.96
CA GLN A 98 19.28 2.37 -2.76
C GLN A 98 20.11 3.62 -3.06
N GLU A 99 21.17 3.49 -3.84
CA GLU A 99 22.07 4.59 -4.20
C GLU A 99 21.33 5.66 -5.04
N ASN A 100 20.51 5.25 -6.00
CA ASN A 100 19.73 6.16 -6.83
C ASN A 100 18.65 6.90 -6.01
N LEU A 101 18.03 6.20 -5.06
CA LEU A 101 16.97 6.76 -4.22
C LEU A 101 17.52 7.62 -3.06
N ALA A 102 18.82 7.53 -2.73
CA ALA A 102 19.42 8.20 -1.58
C ALA A 102 19.21 9.73 -1.59
N SER A 103 19.18 10.33 -2.77
CA SER A 103 18.93 11.78 -2.93
C SER A 103 17.54 12.25 -2.49
N LEU A 104 16.59 11.33 -2.34
CA LEU A 104 15.20 11.59 -1.98
C LEU A 104 14.74 10.84 -0.70
N GLY A 105 15.68 10.41 0.16
CA GLY A 105 15.37 9.71 1.40
C GLY A 105 15.34 8.18 1.27
N GLY A 106 15.82 7.63 0.15
CA GLY A 106 16.04 6.20 -0.02
C GLY A 106 14.77 5.35 -0.15
N VAL A 107 14.89 4.08 0.24
CA VAL A 107 13.79 3.10 0.18
C VAL A 107 12.60 3.49 1.05
N SER A 108 12.84 4.18 2.17
CA SER A 108 11.77 4.64 3.07
C SER A 108 10.79 5.54 2.33
N THR A 109 11.29 6.50 1.55
CA THR A 109 10.47 7.40 0.74
C THR A 109 9.64 6.65 -0.30
N LEU A 110 10.24 5.66 -0.96
CA LEU A 110 9.51 4.79 -1.90
C LEU A 110 8.34 4.07 -1.20
N LEU A 111 8.59 3.44 -0.07
CA LEU A 111 7.57 2.66 0.65
C LEU A 111 6.47 3.54 1.25
N ILE A 112 6.81 4.72 1.76
CA ILE A 112 5.83 5.70 2.22
C ILE A 112 4.98 6.18 1.03
N GLY A 113 5.59 6.43 -0.13
CA GLY A 113 4.88 6.77 -1.36
C GLY A 113 3.87 5.69 -1.77
N VAL A 114 4.27 4.42 -1.72
CA VAL A 114 3.39 3.26 -1.96
C VAL A 114 2.22 3.23 -0.97
N ALA A 115 2.49 3.47 0.32
CA ALA A 115 1.45 3.51 1.36
C ALA A 115 0.46 4.66 1.13
N ILE A 116 0.95 5.85 0.77
CA ILE A 116 0.11 7.00 0.39
C ILE A 116 -0.75 6.64 -0.83
N GLY A 117 -0.13 6.15 -1.92
CA GLY A 117 -0.82 5.79 -3.15
C GLY A 117 -1.92 4.75 -2.90
N SER A 118 -1.62 3.68 -2.17
CA SER A 118 -2.60 2.65 -1.85
C SER A 118 -3.75 3.14 -0.95
N SER A 119 -3.50 4.13 -0.10
CA SER A 119 -4.51 4.66 0.83
C SER A 119 -5.52 5.62 0.19
N LEU A 120 -5.23 6.15 -1.00
CA LEU A 120 -6.05 7.15 -1.67
C LEU A 120 -7.06 6.58 -2.67
N GLY A 121 -7.15 5.27 -2.83
CA GLY A 121 -8.05 4.58 -3.75
C GLY A 121 -9.51 4.63 -3.31
N MET A 122 -10.20 5.76 -3.47
CA MET A 122 -11.58 5.97 -2.99
C MET A 122 -12.62 6.09 -4.11
N VAL A 123 -12.26 5.78 -5.35
CA VAL A 123 -13.13 6.03 -6.52
C VAL A 123 -14.32 5.08 -6.57
N LEU A 124 -14.11 3.82 -6.19
CA LEU A 124 -15.15 2.79 -6.29
C LEU A 124 -15.71 2.40 -4.91
N PRO A 125 -17.00 1.99 -4.85
CA PRO A 125 -17.60 1.48 -3.61
C PRO A 125 -16.86 0.28 -3.03
N ILE A 126 -16.28 -0.56 -3.89
CA ILE A 126 -15.58 -1.80 -3.49
C ILE A 126 -14.18 -1.55 -2.91
N SER A 127 -13.62 -0.35 -3.05
CA SER A 127 -12.25 -0.06 -2.64
C SER A 127 -12.07 -0.10 -1.12
N THR A 128 -13.08 0.28 -0.35
CA THR A 128 -13.07 0.23 1.12
C THR A 128 -14.41 -0.16 1.71
N PRO A 129 -14.45 -0.84 2.89
CA PRO A 129 -15.69 -1.14 3.59
C PRO A 129 -16.57 0.09 3.87
N PRO A 130 -16.03 1.25 4.33
CA PRO A 130 -16.84 2.46 4.51
C PRO A 130 -17.53 2.93 3.22
N ASN A 131 -16.83 2.89 2.07
CA ASN A 131 -17.41 3.28 0.80
C ASN A 131 -18.54 2.33 0.37
N ALA A 132 -18.35 1.03 0.58
CA ALA A 132 -19.38 0.03 0.31
C ALA A 132 -20.63 0.24 1.17
N LEU A 133 -20.46 0.52 2.46
CA LEU A 133 -21.54 0.81 3.38
C LEU A 133 -22.29 2.09 2.99
N ALA A 134 -21.57 3.17 2.69
CA ALA A 134 -22.15 4.43 2.26
C ALA A 134 -22.96 4.26 0.95
N HIS A 135 -22.43 3.50 -0.01
CA HIS A 135 -23.14 3.21 -1.25
C HIS A 135 -24.37 2.32 -1.03
N ALA A 136 -24.30 1.34 -0.13
CA ALA A 136 -25.40 0.43 0.20
C ALA A 136 -26.63 1.14 0.81
N THR A 137 -26.47 2.34 1.37
CA THR A 137 -27.61 3.15 1.85
C THR A 137 -28.52 3.60 0.72
N GLY A 138 -28.08 3.56 -0.54
CA GLY A 138 -28.81 4.07 -1.70
C GLY A 138 -28.86 5.61 -1.80
N MET A 139 -28.31 6.32 -0.82
CA MET A 139 -28.30 7.80 -0.79
C MET A 139 -27.23 8.39 -1.70
N ILE A 140 -26.17 7.64 -1.97
CA ILE A 140 -25.02 8.09 -2.77
C ILE A 140 -24.96 7.27 -4.07
N LYS A 141 -24.99 7.97 -5.21
CA LYS A 141 -24.82 7.33 -6.52
C LYS A 141 -23.36 7.01 -6.76
N GLN A 142 -23.08 5.89 -7.42
CA GLN A 142 -21.72 5.47 -7.76
C GLN A 142 -20.94 6.54 -8.54
N ASN A 143 -21.60 7.24 -9.47
CA ASN A 143 -20.97 8.29 -10.26
C ASN A 143 -20.53 9.50 -9.43
N ASP A 144 -21.29 9.85 -8.39
CA ASP A 144 -20.95 10.97 -7.51
C ASP A 144 -19.78 10.58 -6.60
N MET A 145 -19.80 9.36 -6.07
CA MET A 145 -18.68 8.79 -5.33
C MET A 145 -17.40 8.75 -6.18
N ALA A 146 -17.50 8.28 -7.43
CA ALA A 146 -16.37 8.20 -8.34
C ALA A 146 -15.77 9.58 -8.64
N LYS A 147 -16.59 10.60 -8.90
CA LYS A 147 -16.12 11.98 -9.16
C LYS A 147 -15.38 12.55 -7.95
N VAL A 148 -16.00 12.47 -6.78
CA VAL A 148 -15.40 12.99 -5.54
C VAL A 148 -14.15 12.21 -5.18
N GLY A 149 -14.20 10.87 -5.25
CA GLY A 149 -13.06 10.01 -4.96
C GLY A 149 -11.87 10.25 -5.90
N LEU A 150 -12.13 10.48 -7.19
CA LEU A 150 -11.08 10.80 -8.16
C LEU A 150 -10.43 12.16 -7.85
N ILE A 151 -11.24 13.20 -7.59
CA ILE A 151 -10.71 14.54 -7.25
C ILE A 151 -9.89 14.47 -5.96
N MET A 152 -10.43 13.87 -4.91
CA MET A 152 -9.75 13.73 -3.63
C MET A 152 -8.48 12.87 -3.75
N GLY A 153 -8.53 11.81 -4.54
CA GLY A 153 -7.37 10.96 -4.82
C GLY A 153 -6.25 11.73 -5.52
N ILE A 154 -6.57 12.49 -6.58
CA ILE A 154 -5.58 13.31 -7.30
C ILE A 154 -5.00 14.41 -6.39
N VAL A 155 -5.83 15.14 -5.67
CA VAL A 155 -5.37 16.18 -4.73
C VAL A 155 -4.50 15.56 -3.64
N GLY A 156 -4.92 14.43 -3.07
CA GLY A 156 -4.15 13.70 -2.06
C GLY A 156 -2.79 13.20 -2.59
N LEU A 157 -2.76 12.68 -3.82
CA LEU A 157 -1.50 12.28 -4.47
C LEU A 157 -0.57 13.48 -4.65
N VAL A 158 -1.06 14.57 -5.23
CA VAL A 158 -0.25 15.78 -5.47
C VAL A 158 0.32 16.30 -4.16
N LEU A 159 -0.51 16.50 -3.14
CA LEU A 159 -0.06 17.00 -1.84
C LEU A 159 0.88 16.01 -1.13
N GLY A 160 0.52 14.73 -1.10
CA GLY A 160 1.30 13.68 -0.45
C GLY A 160 2.69 13.52 -1.07
N TYR A 161 2.75 13.43 -2.41
CA TYR A 161 4.04 13.30 -3.10
C TYR A 161 4.88 14.58 -3.08
N THR A 162 4.27 15.75 -3.13
CA THR A 162 5.01 17.02 -2.96
C THR A 162 5.64 17.05 -1.57
N MET A 163 4.87 16.75 -0.53
CA MET A 163 5.39 16.70 0.85
C MET A 163 6.49 15.64 0.99
N LEU A 164 6.28 14.46 0.43
CA LEU A 164 7.22 13.33 0.49
C LEU A 164 8.57 13.69 -0.18
N ILE A 165 8.54 14.31 -1.36
CA ILE A 165 9.73 14.72 -2.08
C ILE A 165 10.46 15.84 -1.32
N VAL A 166 9.73 16.80 -0.78
CA VAL A 166 10.32 17.89 0.03
C VAL A 166 10.97 17.34 1.30
N LEU A 167 10.34 16.43 2.01
CA LEU A 167 10.90 15.83 3.23
C LEU A 167 12.12 14.96 2.89
N GLY A 168 12.03 14.14 1.85
CA GLY A 168 13.12 13.28 1.42
C GLY A 168 14.34 14.08 0.95
N SER A 169 14.15 15.15 0.17
CA SER A 169 15.24 15.99 -0.31
C SER A 169 15.93 16.79 0.80
N ASN A 170 15.24 17.04 1.92
CA ASN A 170 15.82 17.72 3.09
C ASN A 170 16.41 16.73 4.13
N GLY A 171 16.46 15.45 3.84
CA GLY A 171 17.01 14.43 4.74
C GLY A 171 16.22 14.22 6.03
N LEU A 172 14.90 14.46 5.96
CA LEU A 172 13.98 14.26 7.08
C LEU A 172 13.29 12.88 7.04
N LEU A 173 13.60 12.05 6.02
CA LEU A 173 13.10 10.68 5.82
C LEU A 173 14.25 9.69 5.72
#